data_b7e3f6951186132b4a2b806006f70bd6
#
_entry.id   b7e3f6951186132b4a2b806006f70bd6
#
_cell.length_a   1.000
_cell.length_b   1.000
_cell.length_c   1.000
_cell.angle_alpha   90.00
_cell.angle_beta   90.00
_cell.angle_gamma   90.00
#
_symmetry.space_group_name_H-M   'P 1'
#
loop_
_entity.id
_entity.type
_entity.pdbx_description
1 polymer ?
#
loop_
_entity_poly.entity_id
_entity_poly.type
_entity_poly.pdbx_seq_one_letter_code
_entity_poly.pdbx_strand_id
1 'polypeptide(L)'
;MAAAAACAIGMLATSGEAAPRRTTERPVVVELFTAQGCAGCPEANLAVEQAAETPGVIALTYGVDYWDYLGWRDTFAKPAFSARQRAYRSAMRLRGVSTPQVVIAGRTQLTGAREVELGSAIQREARRESWPPQIEFRETGRQV
;
A
#
# COMPACT_ATOMS: atom_id res chain seq x y z
N MET A 1 58.16 -50.48 -24.64
CA MET A 1 57.80 -49.06 -24.61
C MET A 1 56.27 -49.00 -24.64
N ALA A 2 55.67 -48.80 -23.44
CA ALA A 2 54.22 -48.71 -23.26
C ALA A 2 53.88 -47.30 -22.89
N ALA A 3 53.08 -46.62 -23.71
CA ALA A 3 52.57 -45.25 -23.45
C ALA A 3 51.25 -45.36 -22.71
N ALA A 4 51.20 -44.83 -21.48
CA ALA A 4 49.97 -44.69 -20.69
C ALA A 4 49.27 -43.35 -21.06
N ALA A 5 48.05 -43.46 -21.57
CA ALA A 5 47.19 -42.32 -21.81
C ALA A 5 46.37 -42.00 -20.54
N ALA A 6 46.60 -40.88 -19.93
CA ALA A 6 45.81 -40.39 -18.82
C ALA A 6 44.57 -39.63 -19.34
N CYS A 7 43.39 -40.15 -19.01
CA CYS A 7 42.11 -39.54 -19.33
C CYS A 7 41.71 -38.58 -18.17
N ALA A 8 41.77 -37.26 -18.43
CA ALA A 8 41.33 -36.27 -17.50
C ALA A 8 39.81 -36.08 -17.65
N ILE A 9 39.05 -36.50 -16.66
CA ILE A 9 37.61 -36.28 -16.58
C ILE A 9 37.42 -34.89 -15.94
N GLY A 10 37.07 -33.89 -16.77
CA GLY A 10 36.70 -32.56 -16.32
C GLY A 10 35.31 -32.56 -15.67
N MET A 11 35.23 -32.35 -14.37
CA MET A 11 33.95 -32.03 -13.68
C MET A 11 33.48 -30.64 -14.06
N LEU A 12 32.44 -30.56 -14.86
CA LEU A 12 31.68 -29.36 -15.09
C LEU A 12 30.84 -29.07 -13.84
N ALA A 13 31.26 -28.12 -13.00
CA ALA A 13 30.45 -27.59 -11.92
C ALA A 13 29.35 -26.72 -12.52
N THR A 14 28.12 -27.24 -12.57
CA THR A 14 26.94 -26.42 -12.86
C THR A 14 26.67 -25.50 -11.69
N SER A 15 27.03 -24.21 -11.82
CA SER A 15 26.62 -23.17 -10.91
C SER A 15 25.11 -23.05 -10.98
N GLY A 16 24.41 -23.65 -10.03
CA GLY A 16 22.98 -23.45 -9.86
C GLY A 16 22.72 -22.00 -9.49
N GLU A 17 22.23 -21.23 -10.46
CA GLU A 17 21.74 -19.88 -10.25
C GLU A 17 20.55 -19.96 -9.29
N ALA A 18 20.77 -19.52 -8.05
CA ALA A 18 19.71 -19.46 -7.06
C ALA A 18 18.67 -18.48 -7.58
N ALA A 19 17.46 -18.98 -7.87
CA ALA A 19 16.33 -18.13 -8.23
C ALA A 19 16.18 -17.01 -7.18
N PRO A 20 15.94 -15.76 -7.60
CA PRO A 20 15.80 -14.65 -6.67
C PRO A 20 14.69 -15.01 -5.66
N ARG A 21 15.05 -15.07 -4.39
CA ARG A 21 14.09 -15.19 -3.29
C ARG A 21 13.13 -14.03 -3.45
N ARG A 22 11.91 -14.29 -3.88
CA ARG A 22 10.83 -13.35 -3.74
C ARG A 22 10.69 -13.11 -2.24
N THR A 23 11.30 -12.04 -1.76
CA THR A 23 10.89 -11.46 -0.49
C THR A 23 9.44 -11.05 -0.72
N THR A 24 8.51 -11.77 -0.12
CA THR A 24 7.13 -11.35 -0.04
C THR A 24 7.10 -10.14 0.90
N GLU A 25 7.59 -9.01 0.39
CA GLU A 25 7.42 -7.74 1.06
C GLU A 25 5.93 -7.53 1.19
N ARG A 26 5.48 -7.48 2.44
CA ARG A 26 4.06 -7.30 2.75
C ARG A 26 3.68 -5.91 2.29
N PRO A 27 2.64 -5.76 1.45
CA PRO A 27 2.28 -4.45 0.94
C PRO A 27 1.79 -3.55 2.08
N VAL A 28 2.18 -2.28 2.01
CA VAL A 28 1.67 -1.23 2.89
C VAL A 28 0.46 -0.59 2.21
N VAL A 29 -0.70 -0.69 2.84
CA VAL A 29 -1.92 -0.04 2.34
C VAL A 29 -1.94 1.42 2.80
N VAL A 30 -2.10 2.33 1.84
CA VAL A 30 -2.23 3.78 2.05
C VAL A 30 -3.63 4.19 1.61
N GLU A 31 -4.44 4.72 2.51
CA GLU A 31 -5.81 5.15 2.25
C GLU A 31 -5.89 6.67 2.36
N LEU A 32 -6.21 7.34 1.25
CA LEU A 32 -6.41 8.78 1.18
C LEU A 32 -7.90 9.11 1.20
N PHE A 33 -8.33 9.91 2.15
CA PHE A 33 -9.66 10.54 2.17
C PHE A 33 -9.54 11.96 1.63
N THR A 34 -10.23 12.24 0.53
CA THR A 34 -10.14 13.47 -0.27
C THR A 34 -11.52 13.91 -0.74
N ALA A 35 -11.63 15.08 -1.36
CA ALA A 35 -12.85 15.57 -2.01
C ALA A 35 -12.50 16.62 -3.07
N GLN A 36 -13.32 16.74 -4.11
CA GLN A 36 -13.15 17.77 -5.15
C GLN A 36 -13.32 19.18 -4.56
N GLY A 37 -14.20 19.37 -3.57
CA GLY A 37 -14.42 20.65 -2.89
C GLY A 37 -13.35 21.05 -1.86
N CYS A 38 -12.32 20.24 -1.67
CA CYS A 38 -11.29 20.44 -0.65
C CYS A 38 -10.05 21.12 -1.22
N ALA A 39 -9.84 22.39 -0.92
CA ALA A 39 -8.72 23.19 -1.45
C ALA A 39 -7.32 22.66 -1.10
N GLY A 40 -7.16 21.98 0.04
CA GLY A 40 -5.88 21.36 0.45
C GLY A 40 -5.64 19.96 -0.08
N CYS A 41 -6.62 19.38 -0.81
CA CYS A 41 -6.52 17.99 -1.27
C CYS A 41 -5.62 17.74 -2.49
N PRO A 42 -5.44 18.67 -3.45
CA PRO A 42 -4.63 18.40 -4.64
C PRO A 42 -3.19 17.98 -4.34
N GLU A 43 -2.53 18.63 -3.37
CA GLU A 43 -1.17 18.29 -2.95
C GLU A 43 -1.11 16.87 -2.36
N ALA A 44 -2.07 16.52 -1.51
CA ALA A 44 -2.15 15.19 -0.92
C ALA A 44 -2.46 14.10 -1.95
N ASN A 45 -3.32 14.41 -2.94
CA ASN A 45 -3.61 13.48 -4.04
C ASN A 45 -2.33 13.15 -4.82
N LEU A 46 -1.54 14.18 -5.17
CA LEU A 46 -0.28 14.01 -5.88
C LEU A 46 0.75 13.20 -5.06
N ALA A 47 0.90 13.51 -3.77
CA ALA A 47 1.83 12.80 -2.90
C ALA A 47 1.47 11.30 -2.75
N VAL A 48 0.18 10.96 -2.68
CA VAL A 48 -0.27 9.57 -2.61
C VAL A 48 -0.15 8.86 -3.96
N GLU A 49 -0.38 9.57 -5.07
CA GLU A 49 -0.13 9.05 -6.42
C GLU A 49 1.35 8.68 -6.61
N GLN A 50 2.26 9.57 -6.22
CA GLN A 50 3.70 9.30 -6.24
C GLN A 50 4.10 8.13 -5.33
N ALA A 51 3.49 8.05 -4.14
CA ALA A 51 3.74 6.93 -3.22
C ALA A 51 3.29 5.58 -3.81
N ALA A 52 2.24 5.57 -4.66
CA ALA A 52 1.74 4.36 -5.32
C ALA A 52 2.75 3.74 -6.30
N GLU A 53 3.69 4.54 -6.83
CA GLU A 53 4.78 4.06 -7.69
C GLU A 53 5.85 3.28 -6.92
N THR A 54 5.82 3.34 -5.59
CA THR A 54 6.79 2.61 -4.74
C THR A 54 6.42 1.13 -4.68
N PRO A 55 7.34 0.21 -5.01
CA PRO A 55 7.09 -1.22 -4.87
C PRO A 55 6.63 -1.60 -3.46
N GLY A 56 5.57 -2.40 -3.38
CA GLY A 56 5.00 -2.82 -2.09
C GLY A 56 4.04 -1.81 -1.46
N VAL A 57 3.66 -0.73 -2.14
CA VAL A 57 2.61 0.19 -1.71
C VAL A 57 1.32 -0.08 -2.48
N ILE A 58 0.20 -0.15 -1.76
CA ILE A 58 -1.15 -0.18 -2.34
C ILE A 58 -1.85 1.11 -1.92
N ALA A 59 -2.06 2.02 -2.87
CA ALA A 59 -2.77 3.26 -2.62
C ALA A 59 -4.25 3.14 -2.99
N LEU A 60 -5.12 3.60 -2.09
CA LEU A 60 -6.58 3.64 -2.25
C LEU A 60 -7.07 5.06 -1.98
N THR A 61 -7.84 5.62 -2.91
CA THR A 61 -8.39 6.97 -2.77
C THR A 61 -9.90 6.94 -2.59
N TYR A 62 -10.40 7.64 -1.59
CA TYR A 62 -11.78 7.69 -1.17
C TYR A 62 -12.30 9.13 -1.22
N GLY A 63 -13.21 9.43 -2.16
CA GLY A 63 -13.93 10.70 -2.19
C GLY A 63 -15.01 10.74 -1.10
N VAL A 64 -14.93 11.72 -0.20
CA VAL A 64 -15.91 11.92 0.86
C VAL A 64 -16.96 12.95 0.44
N ASP A 65 -18.21 12.76 0.87
CA ASP A 65 -19.38 13.51 0.41
C ASP A 65 -19.74 14.73 1.27
N TYR A 66 -19.06 14.96 2.37
CA TYR A 66 -19.42 16.05 3.28
C TYR A 66 -18.94 17.45 2.85
N TRP A 67 -18.39 17.59 1.63
CA TRP A 67 -18.09 18.87 0.99
C TRP A 67 -19.17 19.30 -0.02
N ASP A 68 -20.13 18.44 -0.36
CA ASP A 68 -21.17 18.68 -1.37
C ASP A 68 -22.06 19.89 -1.04
N TYR A 69 -22.13 20.28 0.24
CA TYR A 69 -22.90 21.47 0.68
C TYR A 69 -22.38 22.80 0.11
N LEU A 70 -21.16 22.81 -0.45
CA LEU A 70 -20.58 24.01 -1.09
C LEU A 70 -21.19 24.29 -2.48
N GLY A 71 -22.15 23.50 -2.92
CA GLY A 71 -22.84 23.69 -4.19
C GLY A 71 -22.25 22.91 -5.37
N TRP A 72 -21.22 22.12 -5.15
CA TRP A 72 -20.64 21.18 -6.10
C TRP A 72 -20.74 19.76 -5.57
N ARG A 73 -21.47 18.92 -6.25
CA ARG A 73 -21.56 17.50 -5.91
C ARG A 73 -20.35 16.76 -6.46
N ASP A 74 -19.53 16.21 -5.59
CA ASP A 74 -18.41 15.38 -5.97
C ASP A 74 -18.90 14.04 -6.54
N THR A 75 -18.66 13.81 -7.84
CA THR A 75 -19.13 12.62 -8.55
C THR A 75 -18.40 11.34 -8.16
N PHE A 76 -17.24 11.43 -7.53
CA PHE A 76 -16.47 10.30 -7.00
C PHE A 76 -16.81 10.00 -5.53
N ALA A 77 -17.46 10.93 -4.85
CA ALA A 77 -17.79 10.77 -3.44
C ALA A 77 -18.88 9.72 -3.22
N LYS A 78 -18.73 8.97 -2.13
CA LYS A 78 -19.71 7.98 -1.70
C LYS A 78 -19.92 8.06 -0.18
N PRO A 79 -21.18 7.99 0.30
CA PRO A 79 -21.48 7.94 1.74
C PRO A 79 -20.73 6.84 2.48
N ALA A 80 -20.48 5.70 1.82
CA ALA A 80 -19.71 4.59 2.37
C ALA A 80 -18.25 4.98 2.68
N PHE A 81 -17.65 5.88 1.89
CA PHE A 81 -16.29 6.35 2.10
C PHE A 81 -16.19 7.28 3.31
N SER A 82 -17.16 8.18 3.44
CA SER A 82 -17.28 9.00 4.66
C SER A 82 -17.56 8.15 5.90
N ALA A 83 -18.34 7.07 5.79
CA ALA A 83 -18.57 6.12 6.88
C ALA A 83 -17.27 5.40 7.27
N ARG A 84 -16.46 4.96 6.29
CA ARG A 84 -15.14 4.36 6.52
C ARG A 84 -14.21 5.30 7.27
N GLN A 85 -14.16 6.57 6.86
CA GLN A 85 -13.37 7.59 7.54
C GLN A 85 -13.81 7.79 9.00
N ARG A 86 -15.14 7.85 9.25
CA ARG A 86 -15.68 7.93 10.61
C ARG A 86 -15.35 6.70 11.46
N ALA A 87 -15.28 5.52 10.87
CA ALA A 87 -14.83 4.32 11.57
C ALA A 87 -13.36 4.44 12.01
N TYR A 88 -12.48 4.97 11.16
CA TYR A 88 -11.10 5.29 11.55
C TYR A 88 -11.03 6.34 12.66
N ARG A 89 -11.84 7.41 12.55
CA ARG A 89 -11.93 8.40 13.63
C ARG A 89 -12.21 7.72 14.98
N SER A 90 -13.17 6.81 15.01
CA SER A 90 -13.57 6.12 16.25
C SER A 90 -12.46 5.16 16.74
N ALA A 91 -11.91 4.33 15.85
CA ALA A 91 -10.87 3.35 16.20
C ALA A 91 -9.58 4.01 16.69
N MET A 92 -9.19 5.11 16.09
CA MET A 92 -7.97 5.86 16.43
C MET A 92 -8.20 6.97 17.46
N ARG A 93 -9.44 7.13 17.97
CA ARG A 93 -9.81 8.17 18.94
C ARG A 93 -9.47 9.59 18.50
N LEU A 94 -9.67 9.87 17.21
CA LEU A 94 -9.40 11.20 16.65
C LEU A 94 -10.52 12.18 17.05
N ARG A 95 -10.17 13.47 17.16
CA ARG A 95 -11.13 14.52 17.53
C ARG A 95 -12.21 14.73 16.46
N GLY A 96 -11.89 14.55 15.19
CA GLY A 96 -12.80 14.76 14.08
C GLY A 96 -12.34 14.04 12.82
N VAL A 97 -13.09 14.20 11.73
CA VAL A 97 -12.67 13.87 10.37
C VAL A 97 -12.31 15.16 9.63
N SER A 98 -11.34 15.09 8.74
CA SER A 98 -10.91 16.20 7.90
C SER A 98 -10.37 15.68 6.58
N THR A 99 -10.30 16.53 5.57
CA THR A 99 -9.60 16.26 4.31
C THR A 99 -8.54 17.33 4.05
N PRO A 100 -7.41 16.93 3.45
CA PRO A 100 -7.02 15.54 3.20
C PRO A 100 -6.62 14.81 4.48
N GLN A 101 -6.92 13.51 4.55
CA GLN A 101 -6.46 12.62 5.60
C GLN A 101 -5.90 11.35 4.98
N VAL A 102 -4.72 10.93 5.43
CA VAL A 102 -4.12 9.66 5.01
C VAL A 102 -4.10 8.69 6.19
N VAL A 103 -4.50 7.45 5.94
CA VAL A 103 -4.38 6.34 6.90
C VAL A 103 -3.46 5.28 6.29
N ILE A 104 -2.42 4.91 7.03
CA ILE A 104 -1.39 3.97 6.58
C ILE A 104 -1.51 2.69 7.39
N ALA A 105 -1.63 1.56 6.70
CA ALA A 105 -1.80 0.22 7.27
C ALA A 105 -2.90 0.13 8.35
N GLY A 106 -3.93 0.98 8.28
CA GLY A 106 -5.02 1.04 9.24
C GLY A 106 -4.63 1.54 10.64
N ARG A 107 -3.43 2.10 10.83
CA ARG A 107 -2.87 2.42 12.16
C ARG A 107 -2.28 3.81 12.31
N THR A 108 -1.59 4.29 11.32
CA THR A 108 -0.95 5.61 11.34
C THR A 108 -1.80 6.58 10.57
N GLN A 109 -2.11 7.73 11.16
CA GLN A 109 -2.90 8.79 10.52
C GLN A 109 -2.03 10.03 10.32
N LEU A 110 -2.15 10.65 9.14
CA LEU A 110 -1.58 11.95 8.81
C LEU A 110 -2.70 12.91 8.40
N THR A 111 -2.61 14.16 8.84
CA THR A 111 -3.46 15.26 8.35
C THR A 111 -2.69 15.98 7.26
N GLY A 112 -3.19 15.93 6.04
CA GLY A 112 -2.39 16.29 4.87
C GLY A 112 -1.45 15.13 4.47
N ALA A 113 -0.76 15.30 3.38
CA ALA A 113 0.23 14.31 2.93
C ALA A 113 1.41 15.05 2.29
N ARG A 114 2.33 15.55 3.12
CA ARG A 114 3.62 16.00 2.61
C ARG A 114 4.44 14.76 2.25
N GLU A 115 5.03 14.77 1.08
CA GLU A 115 5.76 13.62 0.50
C GLU A 115 6.76 12.98 1.48
N VAL A 116 7.60 13.79 2.12
CA VAL A 116 8.64 13.30 3.07
C VAL A 116 8.00 12.63 4.29
N GLU A 117 6.92 13.18 4.80
CA GLU A 117 6.22 12.68 5.99
C GLU A 117 5.48 11.37 5.66
N LEU A 118 4.83 11.33 4.50
CA LEU A 118 4.17 10.14 3.98
C LEU A 118 5.16 9.01 3.73
N GLY A 119 6.26 9.26 3.02
CA GLY A 119 7.30 8.27 2.75
C GLY A 119 7.91 7.69 4.04
N SER A 120 8.21 8.54 5.02
CA SER A 120 8.71 8.10 6.32
C SER A 120 7.72 7.22 7.08
N ALA A 121 6.42 7.53 7.01
CA ALA A 121 5.38 6.75 7.65
C ALA A 121 5.18 5.39 6.96
N ILE A 122 5.19 5.34 5.64
CA ILE A 122 5.15 4.09 4.85
C ILE A 122 6.33 3.19 5.22
N GLN A 123 7.55 3.72 5.25
CA GLN A 123 8.73 2.94 5.61
C GLN A 123 8.67 2.39 7.03
N ARG A 124 8.14 3.14 7.99
CA ARG A 124 7.94 2.64 9.37
C ARG A 124 6.98 1.47 9.41
N GLU A 125 5.86 1.54 8.67
CA GLU A 125 4.88 0.46 8.64
C GLU A 125 5.40 -0.77 7.87
N ALA A 126 6.16 -0.58 6.79
CA ALA A 126 6.79 -1.67 6.04
C ALA A 126 7.75 -2.53 6.90
N ARG A 127 8.41 -1.93 7.89
CA ARG A 127 9.36 -2.62 8.78
C ARG A 127 8.69 -3.36 9.95
N ARG A 128 7.36 -3.28 10.10
CA ARG A 128 6.65 -3.96 11.20
C ARG A 128 6.50 -5.45 10.92
N GLU A 129 6.96 -6.28 11.85
CA GLU A 129 6.94 -7.74 11.72
C GLU A 129 5.55 -8.37 11.90
N SER A 130 4.62 -7.70 12.56
CA SER A 130 3.35 -8.29 13.02
C SER A 130 2.11 -7.93 12.18
N TRP A 131 2.25 -7.29 11.04
CA TRP A 131 1.13 -6.81 10.22
C TRP A 131 1.48 -6.76 8.74
N PRO A 132 0.55 -7.02 7.82
CA PRO A 132 -0.84 -7.44 7.96
C PRO A 132 -1.00 -8.93 8.34
N PRO A 133 -2.21 -9.36 8.77
CA PRO A 133 -2.49 -10.79 8.96
C PRO A 133 -2.30 -11.55 7.65
N GLN A 134 -1.88 -12.79 7.72
CA GLN A 134 -1.83 -13.66 6.54
C GLN A 134 -3.25 -13.90 6.03
N ILE A 135 -3.49 -13.54 4.76
CA ILE A 135 -4.75 -13.79 4.08
C ILE A 135 -4.50 -14.93 3.10
N GLU A 136 -5.10 -16.08 3.37
CA GLU A 136 -5.10 -17.21 2.46
C GLU A 136 -6.39 -17.25 1.67
N PHE A 137 -6.30 -17.22 0.35
CA PHE A 137 -7.44 -17.45 -0.53
C PHE A 137 -7.55 -18.97 -0.78
N ARG A 138 -8.64 -19.57 -0.33
CA ARG A 138 -8.98 -20.94 -0.68
C ARG A 138 -10.06 -20.90 -1.75
N GLU A 139 -9.76 -21.41 -2.93
CA GLU A 139 -10.78 -21.72 -3.92
C GLU A 139 -11.61 -22.90 -3.42
N THR A 140 -12.75 -22.63 -2.81
CA THR A 140 -13.76 -23.65 -2.58
C THR A 140 -14.57 -23.74 -3.88
N GLY A 141 -14.19 -24.67 -4.77
CA GLY A 141 -14.82 -24.81 -6.08
C GLY A 141 -16.34 -24.95 -5.99
N ARG A 142 -17.02 -23.85 -6.25
CA ARG A 142 -18.41 -23.84 -6.64
C ARG A 142 -18.42 -23.50 -8.12
N GLN A 143 -18.50 -24.53 -8.93
CA GLN A 143 -18.86 -24.36 -10.34
C GLN A 143 -20.28 -23.77 -10.39
N VAL A 144 -20.42 -22.65 -11.06
CA VAL A 144 -21.70 -22.04 -11.41
C VAL A 144 -22.13 -22.65 -12.74
#